data_c78482f423f686762f3e238f2e31ee26
#
_entry.id   c78482f423f686762f3e238f2e31ee26
#
_cell.length_a   1.000
_cell.length_b   1.000
_cell.length_c   1.000
_cell.angle_alpha   90.00
_cell.angle_beta   90.00
_cell.angle_gamma   90.00
#
_symmetry.space_group_name_H-M   'P 1'
#
loop_
_entity.id
_entity.type
_entity.pdbx_description
1 polymer ?
#
loop_
_entity_poly.entity_id
_entity_poly.type
_entity_poly.pdbx_seq_one_letter_code
_entity_poly.pdbx_strand_id
1 'polypeptide(L)'
;GFRTNSDTSLSMVTLTRHGQVFRMTTEEIFAPNSPNLWIKNQDQIEVTNLDYKLGQVFALGGAGNAKIVTINPSKRETLADILFVTGGALSNVLAKRSEVYLLRGRNPSVAYHLDAQNVSRILVAAQTELRPNDIVYVADRPIISFSRTLAELNPLRILLRDLQDGNI
;
A
#
# COMPACT_ATOMS: atom_id res chain seq x y z
N GLY A 1 -11.54 -13.90 29.19
CA GLY A 1 -10.66 -12.89 28.64
C GLY A 1 -10.38 -13.19 27.18
N PHE A 2 -10.53 -12.18 26.35
CA PHE A 2 -10.24 -12.26 24.92
C PHE A 2 -8.73 -12.46 24.73
N ARG A 3 -8.33 -13.58 24.13
CA ARG A 3 -6.93 -13.81 23.75
C ARG A 3 -6.84 -13.65 22.25
N THR A 4 -6.19 -12.59 21.80
CA THR A 4 -5.77 -12.47 20.41
C THR A 4 -4.43 -13.16 20.25
N ASN A 5 -4.37 -14.21 19.45
CA ASN A 5 -3.11 -14.79 18.99
C ASN A 5 -2.48 -13.98 17.85
N SER A 6 -3.05 -12.84 17.51
CA SER A 6 -2.65 -11.96 16.43
C SER A 6 -2.47 -10.55 16.99
N ASP A 7 -1.67 -9.78 16.28
CA ASP A 7 -1.37 -8.40 16.55
C ASP A 7 -2.66 -7.61 16.82
N THR A 8 -2.80 -7.04 18.01
CA THR A 8 -4.03 -6.35 18.45
C THR A 8 -4.39 -5.13 17.61
N SER A 9 -3.44 -4.63 16.82
CA SER A 9 -3.67 -3.54 15.85
C SER A 9 -4.66 -3.91 14.74
N LEU A 10 -4.97 -5.20 14.61
CA LEU A 10 -5.78 -5.77 13.54
C LEU A 10 -7.23 -6.05 13.92
N SER A 11 -7.70 -5.57 15.04
CA SER A 11 -9.07 -5.83 15.47
C SER A 11 -9.95 -4.61 15.22
N MET A 12 -11.15 -4.87 14.72
CA MET A 12 -12.23 -3.89 14.64
C MET A 12 -13.12 -4.02 15.85
N VAL A 13 -13.34 -2.94 16.54
CA VAL A 13 -14.29 -2.83 17.64
C VAL A 13 -15.55 -2.14 17.14
N THR A 14 -16.67 -2.85 17.20
CA THR A 14 -17.98 -2.32 16.86
C THR A 14 -18.76 -2.11 18.12
N LEU A 15 -19.14 -0.87 18.41
CA LEU A 15 -20.04 -0.52 19.52
C LEU A 15 -21.43 -0.22 18.95
N THR A 16 -22.44 -0.97 19.38
CA THR A 16 -23.82 -0.70 19.02
C THR A 16 -24.56 -0.15 20.24
N ARG A 17 -25.16 1.04 20.08
CA ARG A 17 -25.92 1.75 21.11
C ARG A 17 -27.21 2.29 20.52
N HIS A 18 -28.34 1.85 21.03
CA HIS A 18 -29.68 2.29 20.58
C HIS A 18 -29.84 2.26 19.04
N GLY A 19 -29.30 1.24 18.39
CA GLY A 19 -29.33 1.09 16.93
C GLY A 19 -28.28 1.91 16.16
N GLN A 20 -27.53 2.78 16.83
CA GLN A 20 -26.38 3.44 16.24
C GLN A 20 -25.13 2.57 16.35
N VAL A 21 -24.36 2.51 15.27
CA VAL A 21 -23.16 1.67 15.17
C VAL A 21 -21.93 2.55 15.03
N PHE A 22 -21.01 2.40 15.99
CA PHE A 22 -19.70 3.05 15.98
C PHE A 22 -18.64 1.99 15.70
N ARG A 23 -17.79 2.23 14.71
CA ARG A 23 -16.69 1.32 14.35
C ARG A 23 -15.37 2.02 14.47
N MET A 24 -14.43 1.40 15.17
CA MET A 24 -13.06 1.89 15.33
C MET A 24 -12.11 0.70 15.36
N THR A 25 -10.93 0.90 14.79
CA THR A 25 -9.84 -0.07 14.98
C THR A 25 -9.29 0.02 16.39
N THR A 26 -8.67 -1.04 16.88
CA THR A 26 -7.98 -1.00 18.18
C THR A 26 -6.90 0.07 18.20
N GLU A 27 -6.23 0.31 17.07
CA GLU A 27 -5.24 1.38 16.94
C GLU A 27 -5.85 2.77 17.13
N GLU A 28 -7.00 3.05 16.52
CA GLU A 28 -7.72 4.32 16.68
C GLU A 28 -8.21 4.51 18.12
N ILE A 29 -8.63 3.44 18.80
CA ILE A 29 -9.06 3.49 20.20
C ILE A 29 -7.93 3.90 21.13
N PHE A 30 -6.71 3.41 20.90
CA PHE A 30 -5.54 3.71 21.72
C PHE A 30 -4.75 4.93 21.24
N ALA A 31 -5.16 5.58 20.15
CA ALA A 31 -4.52 6.79 19.68
C ALA A 31 -4.65 7.94 20.69
N PRO A 32 -3.63 8.81 20.82
CA PRO A 32 -3.66 9.94 21.77
C PRO A 32 -4.86 10.88 21.60
N ASN A 33 -5.40 10.99 20.38
CA ASN A 33 -6.54 11.82 20.02
C ASN A 33 -7.83 11.00 19.83
N SER A 34 -7.90 9.81 20.40
CA SER A 34 -9.08 8.94 20.29
C SER A 34 -10.31 9.62 20.89
N PRO A 35 -11.48 9.53 20.22
CA PRO A 35 -12.73 9.99 20.82
C PRO A 35 -13.02 9.17 22.08
N ASN A 36 -13.22 9.88 23.19
CA ASN A 36 -13.47 9.25 24.49
C ASN A 36 -14.91 8.71 24.54
N LEU A 37 -15.10 7.46 24.12
CA LEU A 37 -16.38 6.78 24.13
C LEU A 37 -16.59 6.06 25.46
N TRP A 38 -17.37 6.69 26.35
CA TRP A 38 -17.78 6.05 27.60
C TRP A 38 -18.77 4.91 27.34
N ILE A 39 -18.49 3.74 27.87
CA ILE A 39 -19.40 2.59 27.82
C ILE A 39 -20.60 2.86 28.71
N LYS A 40 -21.80 2.61 28.19
CA LYS A 40 -23.08 2.77 28.88
C LYS A 40 -23.78 1.42 29.03
N ASN A 41 -24.76 1.39 29.95
CA ASN A 41 -25.59 0.21 30.08
C ASN A 41 -26.34 -0.09 28.76
N GLN A 42 -26.46 -1.37 28.41
CA GLN A 42 -27.04 -1.88 27.17
C GLN A 42 -26.23 -1.62 25.89
N ASP A 43 -24.98 -1.16 25.99
CA ASP A 43 -24.07 -1.17 24.84
C ASP A 43 -23.69 -2.60 24.49
N GLN A 44 -23.73 -2.90 23.21
CA GLN A 44 -23.21 -4.14 22.69
C GLN A 44 -21.85 -3.87 22.03
N ILE A 45 -20.84 -4.58 22.51
CA ILE A 45 -19.47 -4.46 21.96
C ILE A 45 -19.11 -5.77 21.29
N GLU A 46 -18.75 -5.67 20.03
CA GLU A 46 -18.25 -6.79 19.23
C GLU A 46 -16.79 -6.48 18.84
N VAL A 47 -15.91 -7.43 19.05
CA VAL A 47 -14.52 -7.34 18.61
C VAL A 47 -14.28 -8.41 17.56
N THR A 48 -14.02 -7.96 16.34
CA THR A 48 -13.81 -8.84 15.18
C THR A 48 -12.37 -8.70 14.72
N ASN A 49 -11.67 -9.81 14.53
CA ASN A 49 -10.38 -9.78 13.87
C ASN A 49 -10.58 -9.38 12.41
N LEU A 50 -9.82 -8.39 11.98
CA LEU A 50 -9.79 -8.03 10.57
C LEU A 50 -8.91 -9.05 9.84
N ASP A 51 -9.52 -9.92 9.07
CA ASP A 51 -8.81 -10.77 8.11
C ASP A 51 -8.35 -9.89 6.96
N TYR A 52 -7.19 -9.24 7.13
CA TYR A 52 -6.57 -8.53 6.03
C TYR A 52 -6.09 -9.56 5.00
N LYS A 53 -6.68 -9.53 3.83
CA LYS A 53 -6.10 -10.24 2.69
C LYS A 53 -4.73 -9.61 2.43
N LEU A 54 -3.70 -10.44 2.50
CA LEU A 54 -2.35 -10.03 2.13
C LEU A 54 -2.39 -9.42 0.73
N GLY A 55 -1.91 -8.20 0.61
CA GLY A 55 -1.78 -7.53 -0.67
C GLY A 55 -0.47 -7.89 -1.35
N GLN A 56 -0.39 -7.63 -2.63
CA GLN A 56 0.84 -7.79 -3.41
C GLN A 56 1.24 -6.46 -4.02
N VAL A 57 2.53 -6.16 -3.98
CA VAL A 57 3.15 -5.03 -4.64
C VAL A 57 4.21 -5.58 -5.60
N PHE A 58 4.29 -5.01 -6.77
CA PHE A 58 5.23 -5.42 -7.79
C PHE A 58 6.44 -4.47 -7.78
N ALA A 59 7.62 -5.01 -7.51
CA ALA A 59 8.87 -4.26 -7.60
C ALA A 59 9.60 -4.64 -8.88
N LEU A 60 9.84 -3.66 -9.74
CA LEU A 60 10.39 -3.84 -11.09
C LEU A 60 11.61 -2.94 -11.30
N GLY A 61 12.54 -3.36 -12.14
CA GLY A 61 13.72 -2.58 -12.53
C GLY A 61 14.85 -2.61 -11.50
N GLY A 62 15.69 -1.58 -11.48
CA GLY A 62 16.87 -1.49 -10.60
C GLY A 62 17.96 -2.51 -10.96
N ALA A 63 18.08 -2.88 -12.26
CA ALA A 63 18.96 -3.92 -12.76
C ALA A 63 18.83 -5.25 -11.99
N GLY A 64 17.68 -5.48 -11.38
CA GLY A 64 17.32 -6.70 -10.66
C GLY A 64 16.14 -7.42 -11.30
N ASN A 65 15.87 -8.62 -10.81
CA ASN A 65 14.70 -9.37 -11.24
C ASN A 65 13.42 -8.72 -10.70
N ALA A 66 12.36 -8.76 -11.49
CA ALA A 66 11.03 -8.42 -11.01
C ALA A 66 10.67 -9.27 -9.78
N LYS A 67 10.17 -8.64 -8.74
CA LYS A 67 9.77 -9.29 -7.49
C LYS A 67 8.33 -8.97 -7.16
N ILE A 68 7.63 -9.96 -6.66
CA ILE A 68 6.34 -9.76 -6.00
C ILE A 68 6.62 -9.71 -4.49
N VAL A 69 6.26 -8.61 -3.87
CA VAL A 69 6.40 -8.41 -2.43
C VAL A 69 5.00 -8.51 -1.82
N THR A 70 4.83 -9.43 -0.90
CA THR A 70 3.60 -9.53 -0.14
C THR A 70 3.63 -8.48 0.96
N ILE A 71 2.63 -7.60 0.97
CA ILE A 71 2.46 -6.60 2.01
C ILE A 71 1.33 -6.98 2.95
N ASN A 72 1.52 -6.69 4.22
CA ASN A 72 0.47 -6.79 5.21
C ASN A 72 -0.09 -5.39 5.47
N PRO A 73 -1.32 -5.07 5.06
CA PRO A 73 -1.90 -3.74 5.24
C PRO A 73 -1.93 -3.27 6.70
N SER A 74 -1.91 -4.21 7.64
CA SER A 74 -1.89 -3.91 9.07
C SER A 74 -0.55 -3.39 9.57
N LYS A 75 0.54 -3.71 8.88
CA LYS A 75 1.88 -3.25 9.25
C LYS A 75 2.23 -1.90 8.64
N ARG A 76 1.34 -1.32 7.83
CA ARG A 76 1.56 -0.03 7.14
C ARG A 76 2.92 0.02 6.44
N GLU A 77 3.24 -1.05 5.71
CA GLU A 77 4.49 -1.12 4.96
C GLU A 77 4.59 0.05 3.98
N THR A 78 5.74 0.70 3.96
CA THR A 78 5.98 1.93 3.24
C THR A 78 6.80 1.70 1.97
N LEU A 79 6.85 2.70 1.10
CA LEU A 79 7.71 2.67 -0.08
C LEU A 79 9.18 2.51 0.32
N ALA A 80 9.62 3.12 1.43
CA ALA A 80 10.99 2.98 1.92
C ALA A 80 11.33 1.52 2.29
N ASP A 81 10.39 0.76 2.85
CA ASP A 81 10.60 -0.63 3.23
C ASP A 81 10.96 -1.49 2.02
N ILE A 82 10.30 -1.29 0.87
CA ILE A 82 10.64 -2.01 -0.37
C ILE A 82 11.94 -1.52 -0.99
N LEU A 83 12.22 -0.23 -0.92
CA LEU A 83 13.40 0.34 -1.58
C LEU A 83 14.70 0.01 -0.86
N PHE A 84 14.72 0.05 0.48
CA PHE A 84 15.96 0.02 1.28
C PHE A 84 16.17 -1.28 2.06
N VAL A 85 15.22 -2.19 2.11
CA VAL A 85 15.43 -3.51 2.73
C VAL A 85 16.57 -4.26 2.04
N THR A 86 17.24 -5.15 2.74
CA THR A 86 18.28 -6.01 2.17
C THR A 86 17.72 -6.79 0.97
N GLY A 87 18.33 -6.61 -0.19
CA GLY A 87 17.80 -7.12 -1.46
C GLY A 87 16.61 -6.35 -2.02
N GLY A 88 16.32 -5.15 -1.48
CA GLY A 88 15.29 -4.24 -1.99
C GLY A 88 15.63 -3.64 -3.35
N ALA A 89 14.68 -2.87 -3.89
CA ALA A 89 14.78 -2.36 -5.26
C ALA A 89 15.98 -1.42 -5.50
N LEU A 90 16.53 -0.79 -4.45
CA LEU A 90 17.72 0.07 -4.52
C LEU A 90 18.99 -0.60 -4.02
N SER A 91 18.99 -1.88 -3.71
CA SER A 91 20.17 -2.60 -3.23
C SER A 91 21.21 -2.84 -4.31
N ASN A 92 20.81 -2.80 -5.58
CA ASN A 92 21.72 -2.96 -6.71
C ASN A 92 22.45 -1.64 -7.04
N VAL A 93 23.76 -1.71 -7.29
CA VAL A 93 24.58 -0.57 -7.67
C VAL A 93 24.19 0.03 -9.02
N LEU A 94 23.55 -0.75 -9.89
CA LEU A 94 23.06 -0.31 -11.19
C LEU A 94 21.70 0.41 -11.11
N ALA A 95 21.04 0.38 -9.97
CA ALA A 95 19.77 1.06 -9.77
C ALA A 95 19.94 2.57 -9.80
N LYS A 96 19.19 3.26 -10.65
CA LYS A 96 19.19 4.72 -10.74
C LYS A 96 18.31 5.31 -9.64
N ARG A 97 18.91 5.64 -8.51
CA ARG A 97 18.22 6.13 -7.30
C ARG A 97 17.44 7.43 -7.51
N SER A 98 17.80 8.24 -8.51
CA SER A 98 17.04 9.46 -8.86
C SER A 98 15.74 9.18 -9.60
N GLU A 99 15.53 7.95 -10.07
CA GLU A 99 14.42 7.57 -10.94
C GLU A 99 13.65 6.40 -10.36
N VAL A 100 12.91 6.67 -9.28
CA VAL A 100 11.99 5.74 -8.64
C VAL A 100 10.58 6.19 -8.91
N TYR A 101 9.72 5.27 -9.32
CA TYR A 101 8.32 5.55 -9.63
C TYR A 101 7.40 4.61 -8.85
N LEU A 102 6.38 5.17 -8.23
CA LEU A 102 5.27 4.44 -7.66
C LEU A 102 4.04 4.64 -8.56
N LEU A 103 3.59 3.56 -9.19
CA LEU A 103 2.39 3.56 -10.01
C LEU A 103 1.22 3.03 -9.19
N ARG A 104 0.15 3.78 -9.12
CA ARG A 104 -1.02 3.46 -8.30
C ARG A 104 -2.32 3.72 -9.05
N GLY A 105 -3.30 2.88 -8.81
CA GLY A 105 -4.63 3.01 -9.39
C GLY A 105 -4.80 2.24 -10.70
N ARG A 106 -6.04 2.07 -11.09
CA ARG A 106 -6.39 1.32 -12.31
C ARG A 106 -6.89 2.22 -13.44
N ASN A 107 -7.67 3.25 -13.09
CA ASN A 107 -8.25 4.13 -14.11
C ASN A 107 -8.66 5.50 -13.52
N PRO A 108 -7.90 6.56 -13.73
CA PRO A 108 -6.56 6.60 -14.32
C PRO A 108 -5.49 6.06 -13.37
N SER A 109 -4.37 5.56 -13.91
CA SER A 109 -3.18 5.27 -13.13
C SER A 109 -2.44 6.57 -12.84
N VAL A 110 -1.97 6.73 -11.60
CA VAL A 110 -1.17 7.87 -11.17
C VAL A 110 0.27 7.39 -10.96
N ALA A 111 1.21 8.12 -11.54
CA ALA A 111 2.64 7.87 -11.36
C ALA A 111 3.21 8.94 -10.42
N TYR A 112 3.79 8.52 -9.32
CA TYR A 112 4.53 9.37 -8.39
C TYR A 112 6.02 9.16 -8.62
N HIS A 113 6.75 10.24 -8.89
CA HIS A 113 8.19 10.20 -9.06
C HIS A 113 8.90 10.56 -7.75
N LEU A 114 9.88 9.75 -7.38
CA LEU A 114 10.73 9.94 -6.21
C LEU A 114 12.20 9.96 -6.63
N ASP A 115 12.91 11.02 -6.27
CA ASP A 115 14.37 11.07 -6.28
C ASP A 115 14.91 10.57 -4.94
N ALA A 116 15.31 9.30 -4.87
CA ALA A 116 15.84 8.68 -3.67
C ALA A 116 17.34 9.01 -3.41
N GLN A 117 17.96 9.90 -4.17
CA GLN A 117 19.27 10.50 -3.84
C GLN A 117 19.10 11.64 -2.83
N ASN A 118 17.94 12.28 -2.83
CA ASN A 118 17.64 13.38 -1.93
C ASN A 118 17.10 12.86 -0.59
N VAL A 119 17.82 13.16 0.50
CA VAL A 119 17.47 12.71 1.86
C VAL A 119 16.06 13.15 2.28
N SER A 120 15.67 14.39 1.95
CA SER A 120 14.32 14.87 2.25
C SER A 120 13.23 14.08 1.52
N ARG A 121 13.53 13.58 0.33
CA ARG A 121 12.62 12.74 -0.45
C ARG A 121 12.52 11.31 0.09
N ILE A 122 13.58 10.81 0.72
CA ILE A 122 13.54 9.51 1.42
C ILE A 122 12.53 9.55 2.57
N LEU A 123 12.41 10.68 3.26
CA LEU A 123 11.38 10.85 4.31
C LEU A 123 9.96 10.72 3.72
N VAL A 124 9.74 11.26 2.52
CA VAL A 124 8.45 11.09 1.82
C VAL A 124 8.20 9.60 1.51
N ALA A 125 9.22 8.86 1.07
CA ALA A 125 9.10 7.42 0.85
C ALA A 125 8.73 6.66 2.14
N ALA A 126 9.30 7.04 3.29
CA ALA A 126 9.01 6.45 4.59
C ALA A 126 7.59 6.77 5.10
N GLN A 127 6.97 7.84 4.58
CA GLN A 127 5.59 8.22 4.91
C GLN A 127 4.57 7.73 3.87
N THR A 128 5.04 7.19 2.73
CA THR A 128 4.18 6.71 1.66
C THR A 128 3.81 5.26 1.91
N GLU A 129 2.64 5.00 2.46
CA GLU A 129 2.11 3.66 2.65
C GLU A 129 1.81 2.99 1.31
N LEU A 130 2.21 1.74 1.18
CA LEU A 130 1.93 0.92 0.00
C LEU A 130 0.52 0.36 0.04
N ARG A 131 -0.06 0.17 -1.13
CA ARG A 131 -1.38 -0.41 -1.31
C ARG A 131 -1.30 -1.66 -2.17
N PRO A 132 -2.23 -2.60 -2.01
CA PRO A 132 -2.32 -3.75 -2.89
C PRO A 132 -2.39 -3.32 -4.36
N ASN A 133 -1.62 -4.01 -5.20
CA ASN A 133 -1.44 -3.76 -6.63
C ASN A 133 -0.67 -2.47 -7.00
N ASP A 134 0.02 -1.84 -6.05
CA ASP A 134 1.01 -0.83 -6.39
C ASP A 134 2.17 -1.45 -7.18
N ILE A 135 2.73 -0.68 -8.09
CA ILE A 135 3.93 -1.05 -8.84
C ILE A 135 5.03 -0.06 -8.46
N VAL A 136 6.11 -0.57 -7.90
CA VAL A 136 7.33 0.20 -7.64
C VAL A 136 8.32 -0.10 -8.76
N TYR A 137 8.67 0.91 -9.53
CA TYR A 137 9.60 0.80 -10.63
C TYR A 137 10.85 1.65 -10.37
N VAL A 138 12.01 1.04 -10.47
CA VAL A 138 13.31 1.71 -10.36
C VAL A 138 14.02 1.62 -11.71
N ALA A 139 14.45 2.75 -12.26
CA ALA A 139 15.15 2.76 -13.53
C ALA A 139 16.63 2.34 -13.36
N ASP A 140 17.16 1.66 -14.37
CA ASP A 140 18.59 1.33 -14.46
C ASP A 140 19.38 2.42 -15.17
N ARG A 141 18.74 3.12 -16.11
CA ARG A 141 19.33 4.17 -16.94
C ARG A 141 18.36 5.31 -17.14
N PRO A 142 18.81 6.50 -17.60
CA PRO A 142 17.89 7.58 -17.94
C PRO A 142 16.80 7.03 -18.87
N ILE A 143 15.55 7.08 -18.41
CA ILE A 143 14.43 6.68 -19.24
C ILE A 143 14.23 7.80 -20.26
N ILE A 144 14.77 7.60 -21.46
CA ILE A 144 14.43 8.42 -22.62
C ILE A 144 12.93 8.18 -22.99
N SER A 145 12.27 7.20 -22.36
CA SER A 145 10.93 6.76 -22.76
C SER A 145 10.00 6.32 -21.64
N PHE A 146 9.99 7.02 -20.47
CA PHE A 146 8.95 6.74 -19.47
C PHE A 146 7.54 6.94 -20.05
N SER A 147 7.37 7.97 -20.89
CA SER A 147 6.16 8.15 -21.70
C SER A 147 5.87 6.97 -22.63
N ARG A 148 6.91 6.29 -23.12
CA ARG A 148 6.77 5.12 -23.97
C ARG A 148 6.38 3.88 -23.18
N THR A 149 6.94 3.69 -21.97
CA THR A 149 6.55 2.58 -21.07
C THR A 149 5.10 2.73 -20.59
N LEU A 150 4.65 3.95 -20.28
CA LEU A 150 3.23 4.22 -19.98
C LEU A 150 2.34 4.03 -21.20
N ALA A 151 2.82 4.36 -22.41
CA ALA A 151 2.10 4.12 -23.65
C ALA A 151 2.02 2.63 -23.99
N GLU A 152 3.04 1.85 -23.67
CA GLU A 152 3.08 0.40 -23.85
C GLU A 152 2.17 -0.34 -22.85
N LEU A 153 1.87 0.24 -21.69
CA LEU A 153 0.83 -0.24 -20.76
C LEU A 153 -0.60 0.10 -21.22
N ASN A 154 -0.74 0.99 -22.23
CA ASN A 154 -2.02 1.37 -22.83
C ASN A 154 -2.74 0.24 -23.59
N PRO A 155 -2.07 -0.72 -24.26
CA PRO A 155 -2.76 -1.84 -24.92
C PRO A 155 -3.52 -2.73 -23.94
N LEU A 156 -3.02 -2.92 -22.72
CA LEU A 156 -3.75 -3.62 -21.67
C LEU A 156 -5.06 -2.90 -21.27
N ARG A 157 -5.10 -1.59 -21.45
CA ARG A 157 -6.25 -0.76 -21.22
C ARG A 157 -7.36 -0.99 -22.24
N ILE A 158 -6.99 -1.23 -23.50
CA ILE A 158 -7.93 -1.54 -24.59
C ILE A 158 -8.46 -2.96 -24.39
N LEU A 159 -7.60 -3.92 -24.09
CA LEU A 159 -7.98 -5.32 -23.87
C LEU A 159 -8.93 -5.50 -22.68
N LEU A 160 -8.69 -4.78 -21.58
CA LEU A 160 -9.57 -4.82 -20.41
C LEU A 160 -10.91 -4.11 -20.64
N ARG A 161 -10.93 -3.09 -21.49
CA ARG A 161 -12.16 -2.41 -21.90
C ARG A 161 -13.01 -3.32 -22.76
N ASP A 162 -12.40 -4.00 -23.73
CA ASP A 162 -13.11 -4.92 -24.63
C ASP A 162 -13.68 -6.14 -23.88
N LEU A 163 -12.98 -6.62 -22.85
CA LEU A 163 -13.47 -7.67 -21.95
C LEU A 163 -14.62 -7.20 -21.03
N GLN A 164 -14.65 -5.91 -20.68
CA GLN A 164 -15.67 -5.34 -19.80
C GLN A 164 -16.94 -4.96 -20.57
N ASP A 165 -16.79 -4.60 -21.84
CA ASP A 165 -17.91 -4.25 -22.73
C ASP A 165 -18.55 -5.49 -23.39
N GLY A 166 -18.08 -6.71 -23.08
CA GLY A 166 -18.74 -7.97 -23.48
C GLY A 166 -18.81 -8.19 -24.99
N ASN A 167 -17.91 -7.61 -25.75
CA ASN A 167 -17.92 -7.63 -27.20
C ASN A 167 -16.89 -8.65 -27.74
N ILE A 168 -17.14 -9.94 -27.40
CA ILE A 168 -16.59 -11.12 -28.10
C ILE A 168 -17.75 -12.06 -28.41
#